data_9b80e1d0e16209a53f7326abc31a5040
#
_entry.id   9b80e1d0e16209a53f7326abc31a5040
#
_cell.length_a   1.000
_cell.length_b   1.000
_cell.length_c   1.000
_cell.angle_alpha   90.00
_cell.angle_beta   90.00
_cell.angle_gamma   90.00
#
_symmetry.space_group_name_H-M   'P 1'
#
loop_
_entity.id
_entity.type
_entity.pdbx_description
1 polymer ?
#
loop_
_entity_poly.entity_id
_entity_poly.type
_entity_poly.pdbx_seq_one_letter_code
_entity_poly.pdbx_strand_id
1 'polypeptide(L)'
;MKEDYKIKFIRGATTASGNSIEEIEDAVVELIDELISRNSLSKSNLLSITFTATKDLDACFPASIARKCHGLDLVAFLDCQQMYVPNDVDFCIRIMAQVLLPSNNSVKHPYLRGASKLRTDRC
;
A
#
# COMPACT_ATOMS: atom_id res chain seq x y z
N MET A 1 18.45 -17.07 21.48
CA MET A 1 19.20 -16.14 20.67
C MET A 1 18.27 -15.12 20.05
N LYS A 2 18.63 -13.87 20.11
CA LYS A 2 17.81 -12.80 19.54
C LYS A 2 18.08 -12.65 18.06
N GLU A 3 17.02 -12.50 17.29
CA GLU A 3 17.14 -12.11 15.90
C GLU A 3 17.40 -10.63 15.80
N ASP A 4 18.20 -10.23 14.82
CA ASP A 4 18.34 -8.83 14.49
C ASP A 4 17.16 -8.39 13.66
N TYR A 5 16.55 -7.28 14.04
CA TYR A 5 15.43 -6.70 13.32
C TYR A 5 15.86 -5.39 12.69
N LYS A 6 15.29 -5.09 11.54
CA LYS A 6 15.51 -3.83 10.84
C LYS A 6 14.18 -3.26 10.36
N ILE A 7 14.17 -1.95 10.26
CA ILE A 7 13.07 -1.28 9.56
C ILE A 7 13.31 -1.45 8.07
N LYS A 8 12.29 -1.94 7.38
CA LYS A 8 12.33 -2.13 5.94
C LYS A 8 11.17 -1.39 5.30
N PHE A 9 11.33 -1.03 4.04
CA PHE A 9 10.34 -0.28 3.30
C PHE A 9 9.77 -1.16 2.20
N ILE A 10 8.45 -1.24 2.13
CA ILE A 10 7.77 -2.01 1.10
C ILE A 10 6.95 -1.04 0.27
N ARG A 11 7.17 -1.05 -1.04
CA ARG A 11 6.41 -0.23 -1.98
C ARG A 11 5.35 -1.07 -2.64
N GLY A 12 4.28 -0.43 -3.05
CA GLY A 12 3.24 -1.13 -3.76
C GLY A 12 2.33 -0.15 -4.48
N ALA A 13 1.49 -0.67 -5.34
CA ALA A 13 0.53 0.14 -6.06
C ALA A 13 -0.59 -0.71 -6.63
N THR A 14 -1.72 -0.08 -6.87
CA THR A 14 -2.86 -0.68 -7.54
C THR A 14 -3.63 0.40 -8.29
N THR A 15 -4.62 -0.01 -9.05
CA THR A 15 -5.56 0.93 -9.67
C THR A 15 -6.97 0.59 -9.20
N ALA A 16 -7.78 1.64 -8.99
CA ALA A 16 -9.22 1.45 -8.75
C ALA A 16 -9.92 1.34 -10.10
N SER A 17 -11.07 0.67 -10.11
CA SER A 17 -11.87 0.55 -11.33
C SER A 17 -12.66 1.81 -11.66
N GLY A 18 -12.72 2.75 -10.71
CA GLY A 18 -13.37 4.03 -10.88
C GLY A 18 -13.24 4.85 -9.61
N ASN A 19 -13.90 6.01 -9.58
CA ASN A 19 -13.82 6.94 -8.46
C ASN A 19 -15.11 6.92 -7.64
N SER A 20 -15.33 5.83 -6.91
CA SER A 20 -16.39 5.73 -5.91
C SER A 20 -15.79 5.15 -4.63
N ILE A 21 -16.49 5.33 -3.52
CA ILE A 21 -16.04 4.75 -2.24
C ILE A 21 -15.85 3.25 -2.38
N GLU A 22 -16.81 2.55 -3.01
CA GLU A 22 -16.75 1.11 -3.16
C GLU A 22 -15.56 0.68 -4.02
N GLU A 23 -15.31 1.37 -5.11
CA GLU A 23 -14.22 1.02 -6.04
C GLU A 23 -12.85 1.28 -5.42
N ILE A 24 -12.73 2.36 -4.66
CA ILE A 24 -11.50 2.65 -3.93
C ILE A 24 -11.31 1.63 -2.81
N GLU A 25 -12.38 1.29 -2.09
CA GLU A 25 -12.33 0.29 -1.03
C GLU A 25 -11.84 -1.06 -1.56
N ASP A 26 -12.41 -1.53 -2.67
CA ASP A 26 -11.99 -2.80 -3.27
C ASP A 26 -10.50 -2.81 -3.57
N ALA A 27 -10.00 -1.72 -4.14
CA ALA A 27 -8.60 -1.62 -4.51
C ALA A 27 -7.68 -1.57 -3.29
N VAL A 28 -8.03 -0.77 -2.29
CA VAL A 28 -7.21 -0.62 -1.08
C VAL A 28 -7.19 -1.92 -0.27
N VAL A 29 -8.35 -2.56 -0.09
CA VAL A 29 -8.42 -3.81 0.67
C VAL A 29 -7.54 -4.87 0.02
N GLU A 30 -7.64 -5.02 -1.29
CA GLU A 30 -6.80 -5.99 -2.00
C GLU A 30 -5.32 -5.67 -1.85
N LEU A 31 -4.94 -4.40 -2.00
CA LEU A 31 -3.54 -4.00 -1.91
C LEU A 31 -2.95 -4.29 -0.53
N ILE A 32 -3.70 -3.96 0.53
CA ILE A 32 -3.23 -4.20 1.90
C ILE A 32 -3.20 -5.70 2.20
N ASP A 33 -4.20 -6.46 1.74
CA ASP A 33 -4.20 -7.91 1.90
C ASP A 33 -2.96 -8.54 1.26
N GLU A 34 -2.60 -8.09 0.06
CA GLU A 34 -1.41 -8.59 -0.64
C GLU A 34 -0.11 -8.16 0.04
N LEU A 35 -0.07 -6.93 0.55
CA LEU A 35 1.08 -6.45 1.32
C LEU A 35 1.34 -7.36 2.52
N ILE A 36 0.29 -7.63 3.28
CA ILE A 36 0.37 -8.44 4.50
C ILE A 36 0.70 -9.90 4.16
N SER A 37 -0.03 -10.46 3.21
CA SER A 37 0.10 -11.87 2.85
C SER A 37 1.46 -12.20 2.25
N ARG A 38 1.90 -11.41 1.27
CA ARG A 38 3.16 -11.67 0.58
C ARG A 38 4.39 -11.53 1.49
N ASN A 39 4.27 -10.73 2.55
CA ASN A 39 5.38 -10.46 3.45
C ASN A 39 5.19 -11.11 4.82
N SER A 40 4.15 -11.91 4.99
CA SER A 40 3.85 -12.61 6.25
C SER A 40 3.86 -11.66 7.44
N LEU A 41 3.22 -10.49 7.28
CA LEU A 41 3.24 -9.46 8.32
C LEU A 41 2.18 -9.74 9.38
N SER A 42 2.52 -9.44 10.64
CA SER A 42 1.53 -9.27 11.68
C SER A 42 1.29 -7.77 11.88
N LYS A 43 0.22 -7.41 12.59
CA LYS A 43 -0.07 -6.00 12.88
C LYS A 43 1.08 -5.31 13.59
N SER A 44 1.78 -6.05 14.47
CA SER A 44 2.89 -5.48 15.22
C SER A 44 4.13 -5.20 14.37
N ASN A 45 4.22 -5.77 13.17
CA ASN A 45 5.32 -5.49 12.26
C ASN A 45 5.13 -4.18 11.49
N LEU A 46 3.88 -3.74 11.32
CA LEU A 46 3.57 -2.55 10.53
C LEU A 46 3.73 -1.30 11.39
N LEU A 47 4.57 -0.38 10.96
CA LEU A 47 4.83 0.88 11.67
C LEU A 47 4.06 2.03 11.05
N SER A 48 4.09 2.15 9.73
CA SER A 48 3.38 3.22 9.04
C SER A 48 3.08 2.83 7.60
N ILE A 49 2.05 3.43 7.03
CA ILE A 49 1.76 3.32 5.60
C ILE A 49 1.42 4.71 5.07
N THR A 50 2.18 5.15 4.08
CA THR A 50 1.88 6.37 3.35
C THR A 50 1.19 5.98 2.06
N PHE A 51 0.00 6.56 1.83
CA PHE A 51 -0.75 6.38 0.59
C PHE A 51 -0.56 7.60 -0.29
N THR A 52 -0.45 7.39 -1.60
CA THR A 52 -0.67 8.45 -2.55
C THR A 52 -1.79 8.03 -3.48
N ALA A 53 -2.57 8.99 -3.95
CA ALA A 53 -3.64 8.74 -4.91
C ALA A 53 -3.58 9.81 -5.99
N THR A 54 -3.82 9.40 -7.23
CA THR A 54 -3.91 10.33 -8.34
C THR A 54 -5.13 11.23 -8.16
N LYS A 55 -5.10 12.42 -8.75
CA LYS A 55 -6.12 13.46 -8.50
C LYS A 55 -7.53 13.07 -8.97
N ASP A 56 -7.63 12.04 -9.81
CA ASP A 56 -8.90 11.50 -10.27
C ASP A 56 -9.61 10.64 -9.23
N LEU A 57 -8.96 10.36 -8.09
CA LEU A 57 -9.54 9.61 -6.97
C LEU A 57 -9.77 10.58 -5.82
N ASP A 58 -11.01 11.02 -5.63
CA ASP A 58 -11.36 11.96 -4.58
C ASP A 58 -12.59 11.57 -3.77
N ALA A 59 -13.08 10.32 -3.94
CA ALA A 59 -14.30 9.90 -3.26
C ALA A 59 -14.09 9.60 -1.77
N CYS A 60 -12.89 9.15 -1.37
CA CYS A 60 -12.59 8.87 0.03
C CYS A 60 -11.08 8.78 0.24
N PHE A 61 -10.68 8.77 1.52
CA PHE A 61 -9.27 8.62 1.89
C PHE A 61 -8.88 7.14 1.95
N PRO A 62 -7.85 6.72 1.21
CA PRO A 62 -7.38 5.33 1.29
C PRO A 62 -7.01 4.89 2.70
N ALA A 63 -6.39 5.76 3.51
CA ALA A 63 -5.97 5.41 4.86
C ALA A 63 -7.15 5.06 5.75
N SER A 64 -8.30 5.74 5.59
CA SER A 64 -9.47 5.44 6.42
C SER A 64 -10.02 4.05 6.11
N ILE A 65 -9.91 3.61 4.86
CA ILE A 65 -10.32 2.26 4.46
C ILE A 65 -9.39 1.22 5.10
N ALA A 66 -8.08 1.41 5.01
CA ALA A 66 -7.11 0.48 5.57
C ALA A 66 -7.29 0.34 7.08
N ARG A 67 -7.47 1.46 7.78
CA ARG A 67 -7.67 1.46 9.23
C ARG A 67 -8.93 0.70 9.61
N LYS A 68 -10.02 0.95 8.90
CA LYS A 68 -11.32 0.37 9.20
C LYS A 68 -11.38 -1.12 8.86
N CYS A 69 -10.90 -1.49 7.67
CA CYS A 69 -11.08 -2.84 7.16
C CYS A 69 -10.05 -3.83 7.66
N HIS A 70 -8.90 -3.37 8.11
CA HIS A 70 -7.81 -4.25 8.55
C HIS A 70 -7.49 -4.14 10.03
N GLY A 71 -8.21 -3.28 10.76
CA GLY A 71 -7.98 -3.11 12.19
C GLY A 71 -6.58 -2.64 12.54
N LEU A 72 -6.04 -1.74 11.72
CA LEU A 72 -4.67 -1.25 11.87
C LEU A 72 -4.64 0.05 12.70
N ASP A 73 -5.20 0.00 13.91
CA ASP A 73 -5.38 1.20 14.73
C ASP A 73 -4.07 1.83 15.20
N LEU A 74 -3.04 1.02 15.37
CA LEU A 74 -1.75 1.50 15.89
C LEU A 74 -0.76 1.86 14.78
N VAL A 75 -1.16 1.71 13.54
CA VAL A 75 -0.31 2.04 12.39
C VAL A 75 -0.47 3.53 12.08
N ALA A 76 0.63 4.21 11.84
CA ALA A 76 0.59 5.62 11.44
C ALA A 76 0.28 5.72 9.95
N PHE A 77 -0.73 6.50 9.59
CA PHE A 77 -1.14 6.67 8.19
C PHE A 77 -1.00 8.10 7.73
N LEU A 78 -0.71 8.26 6.46
CA LEU A 78 -0.73 9.55 5.79
C LEU A 78 -1.25 9.35 4.37
N ASP A 79 -2.19 10.22 3.97
CA ASP A 79 -2.67 10.28 2.58
C ASP A 79 -2.08 11.51 1.91
N CYS A 80 -1.54 11.31 0.71
CA CYS A 80 -0.97 12.39 -0.09
C CYS A 80 -1.54 12.34 -1.49
N GLN A 81 -1.59 13.48 -2.16
CA GLN A 81 -1.92 13.49 -3.57
C GLN A 81 -0.67 13.13 -4.37
N GLN A 82 -0.83 12.20 -5.31
CA GLN A 82 0.25 11.80 -6.20
C GLN A 82 0.64 12.99 -7.09
N MET A 83 1.94 13.23 -7.23
CA MET A 83 2.42 14.24 -8.15
C MET A 83 1.93 13.92 -9.56
N TYR A 84 1.34 14.91 -10.24
CA TYR A 84 0.77 14.71 -11.56
C TYR A 84 1.85 14.77 -12.64
N VAL A 85 1.88 13.75 -13.49
CA VAL A 85 2.70 13.72 -14.70
C VAL A 85 1.79 13.26 -15.83
N PRO A 86 1.75 13.97 -16.98
CA PRO A 86 0.92 13.54 -18.09
C PRO A 86 1.25 12.11 -18.52
N ASN A 87 0.21 11.36 -18.88
CA ASN A 87 0.31 9.98 -19.34
C ASN A 87 0.71 8.97 -18.25
N ASP A 88 0.62 9.36 -16.98
CA ASP A 88 0.78 8.42 -15.88
C ASP A 88 -0.48 7.54 -15.78
N VAL A 89 -0.40 6.51 -14.94
CA VAL A 89 -1.48 5.56 -14.75
C VAL A 89 -2.67 6.26 -14.08
N ASP A 90 -3.88 6.05 -14.62
CA ASP A 90 -5.11 6.61 -14.06
C ASP A 90 -5.59 5.82 -12.85
N PHE A 91 -6.35 6.48 -11.97
CA PHE A 91 -6.98 5.86 -10.80
C PHE A 91 -5.98 5.05 -9.98
N CYS A 92 -4.79 5.59 -9.77
CA CYS A 92 -3.69 4.86 -9.16
C CYS A 92 -3.55 5.21 -7.68
N ILE A 93 -3.38 4.17 -6.87
CA ILE A 93 -3.09 4.28 -5.44
C ILE A 93 -1.75 3.62 -5.21
N ARG A 94 -0.81 4.35 -4.59
CA ARG A 94 0.52 3.82 -4.27
C ARG A 94 0.73 3.84 -2.77
N ILE A 95 1.56 2.93 -2.28
CA ILE A 95 1.90 2.87 -0.87
C ILE A 95 3.40 2.79 -0.67
N MET A 96 3.83 3.32 0.47
CA MET A 96 5.13 3.05 1.06
C MET A 96 4.86 2.63 2.50
N ALA A 97 5.16 1.38 2.83
CA ALA A 97 4.98 0.85 4.18
C ALA A 97 6.32 0.73 4.87
N GLN A 98 6.37 1.15 6.15
CA GLN A 98 7.52 0.89 7.01
C GLN A 98 7.19 -0.30 7.89
N VAL A 99 8.04 -1.31 7.88
CA VAL A 99 7.84 -2.53 8.64
C VAL A 99 9.09 -2.89 9.42
N LEU A 100 8.90 -3.57 10.54
CA LEU A 100 10.00 -4.08 11.35
C LEU A 100 10.07 -5.59 11.16
N LEU A 101 11.13 -6.08 10.54
CA LEU A 101 11.29 -7.49 10.20
C LEU A 101 12.69 -7.98 10.54
N PRO A 102 12.86 -9.31 10.69
CA PRO A 102 14.22 -9.86 10.79
C PRO A 102 15.08 -9.38 9.65
N SER A 103 16.33 -9.03 9.96
CA SER A 103 17.21 -8.32 9.00
C SER A 103 17.51 -9.14 7.74
N ASN A 104 17.43 -10.46 7.81
CA ASN A 104 17.68 -11.31 6.65
C ASN A 104 16.44 -11.65 5.82
N ASN A 105 15.26 -11.16 6.24
CA ASN A 105 14.05 -11.34 5.42
C ASN A 105 14.09 -10.40 4.23
N SER A 106 13.83 -10.91 3.05
CA SER A 106 13.60 -10.07 1.88
C SER A 106 12.14 -9.64 1.84
N VAL A 107 11.87 -8.49 1.23
CA VAL A 107 10.50 -7.98 1.13
C VAL A 107 10.00 -8.12 -0.30
N LYS A 108 8.67 -8.23 -0.44
CA LYS A 108 8.00 -8.31 -1.73
C LYS A 108 7.09 -7.11 -1.88
N HIS A 109 7.17 -6.48 -3.05
CA HIS A 109 6.47 -5.25 -3.36
C HIS A 109 5.23 -5.55 -4.20
N PRO A 110 4.01 -5.40 -3.65
CA PRO A 110 2.79 -5.75 -4.40
C PRO A 110 2.42 -4.64 -5.39
N TYR A 111 2.53 -4.94 -6.67
CA TYR A 111 2.07 -4.07 -7.76
C TYR A 111 0.96 -4.81 -8.49
N LEU A 112 -0.27 -4.32 -8.33
CA LEU A 112 -1.48 -5.03 -8.71
C LEU A 112 -2.22 -4.32 -9.84
N ARG A 113 -3.07 -5.07 -10.53
CA ARG A 113 -3.98 -4.55 -11.54
C ARG A 113 -3.23 -3.70 -12.58
N GLY A 114 -3.77 -2.52 -12.91
CA GLY A 114 -3.14 -1.62 -13.88
C GLY A 114 -1.80 -1.05 -13.45
N ALA A 115 -1.45 -1.15 -12.16
CA ALA A 115 -0.18 -0.66 -11.66
C ALA A 115 0.95 -1.69 -11.79
N SER A 116 0.65 -2.92 -12.17
CA SER A 116 1.68 -3.97 -12.28
C SER A 116 2.78 -3.61 -13.26
N LYS A 117 2.47 -2.81 -14.28
CA LYS A 117 3.45 -2.37 -15.29
C LYS A 117 4.39 -1.27 -14.81
N LEU A 118 4.12 -0.65 -13.67
CA LEU A 118 4.97 0.44 -13.16
C LEU A 118 6.33 -0.07 -12.69
N ARG A 119 6.37 -1.28 -12.16
CA ARG A 119 7.59 -1.87 -11.63
C ARG A 119 7.63 -3.33 -12.03
N THR A 120 7.84 -3.58 -13.32
CA THR A 120 7.87 -4.95 -13.87
C THR A 120 8.93 -5.82 -13.21
N ASP A 121 9.99 -5.22 -12.72
CA ASP A 121 11.05 -5.91 -11.99
C ASP A 121 10.62 -6.40 -10.60
N ARG A 122 9.45 -5.96 -10.11
CA ARG A 122 8.99 -6.24 -8.76
C ARG A 122 7.63 -6.91 -8.66
N CYS A 123 6.99 -7.11 -9.77
CA CYS A 123 5.65 -7.71 -9.78
C CYS A 123 5.65 -9.20 -9.51
#